data_ceb791ec91652713f6bace1903d224b6
#
_entry.id   ceb791ec91652713f6bace1903d224b6
#
_cell.length_a   1.000
_cell.length_b   1.000
_cell.length_c   1.000
_cell.angle_alpha   90.00
_cell.angle_beta   90.00
_cell.angle_gamma   90.00
#
_symmetry.space_group_name_H-M   'P 1'
#
loop_
_entity.id
_entity.type
_entity.pdbx_description
1 polymer ?
#
loop_
_entity_poly.entity_id
_entity_poly.type
_entity_poly.pdbx_seq_one_letter_code
_entity_poly.pdbx_strand_id
1 'polypeptide(L)'
;KVYPMSESFDTLGWFSTNKSNMLKLGKIFLNNFKETKIEQKNILIPIDIIDDLDHNIKSQFYNYCEYKFKNLKKVQLSSYKKSELADCFRIIQGYEIKLNILPWIKKYNPKISTEINSRFKMAKNITKNMYNDALNLRKEFISELDQNLPVESILIFPTTPYSAPIKGQSDDDLSELRKKVMEFTCIGGLSSRPQISIPKFKGNELRP
;
A
#
# COMPACT_ATOMS: atom_id res chain seq x y z
N LYS A 1 18.98 -15.24 3.80
CA LYS A 1 19.40 -14.61 2.53
C LYS A 1 18.14 -14.26 1.75
N VAL A 2 17.89 -12.98 1.52
CA VAL A 2 16.72 -12.48 0.79
C VAL A 2 17.15 -12.19 -0.64
N TYR A 3 16.35 -12.56 -1.62
CA TYR A 3 16.60 -12.26 -3.02
C TYR A 3 15.90 -10.94 -3.38
N PRO A 4 16.59 -9.96 -3.99
CA PRO A 4 15.97 -8.70 -4.38
C PRO A 4 14.93 -8.94 -5.47
N MET A 5 13.73 -8.35 -5.28
CA MET A 5 12.65 -8.45 -6.25
C MET A 5 12.45 -7.12 -6.98
N SER A 6 12.31 -6.04 -6.22
CA SER A 6 12.04 -4.70 -6.74
C SER A 6 12.69 -3.67 -5.83
N GLU A 7 13.83 -3.13 -6.21
CA GLU A 7 14.63 -2.20 -5.39
C GLU A 7 13.83 -0.98 -4.93
N SER A 8 12.91 -0.52 -5.76
CA SER A 8 12.05 0.63 -5.42
C SER A 8 11.08 0.35 -4.29
N PHE A 9 10.74 -0.92 -4.02
CA PHE A 9 9.67 -1.31 -3.09
C PHE A 9 10.07 -2.38 -2.08
N ASP A 10 11.24 -2.99 -2.24
CA ASP A 10 11.74 -3.93 -1.25
C ASP A 10 11.99 -3.20 0.06
N THR A 11 11.35 -3.67 1.13
CA THR A 11 11.45 -3.07 2.45
C THR A 11 11.45 -4.11 3.54
N LEU A 12 11.99 -3.75 4.69
CA LEU A 12 11.89 -4.56 5.89
C LEU A 12 10.52 -4.33 6.56
N GLY A 13 9.79 -5.42 6.77
CA GLY A 13 8.53 -5.40 7.48
C GLY A 13 8.47 -6.48 8.56
N TRP A 14 7.62 -6.30 9.55
CA TRP A 14 7.36 -7.29 10.60
C TRP A 14 5.91 -7.31 11.04
N PHE A 15 5.50 -8.41 11.60
CA PHE A 15 4.17 -8.61 12.17
C PHE A 15 4.28 -8.83 13.68
N SER A 16 3.24 -8.43 14.39
CA SER A 16 3.18 -8.62 15.84
C SER A 16 1.74 -8.90 16.27
N THR A 17 1.58 -9.75 17.27
CA THR A 17 0.27 -10.10 17.84
C THR A 17 -0.29 -9.03 18.77
N ASN A 18 0.52 -8.10 19.25
CA ASN A 18 0.10 -7.05 20.17
C ASN A 18 0.99 -5.81 20.11
N LYS A 19 0.46 -4.71 20.64
CA LYS A 19 1.13 -3.40 20.67
C LYS A 19 2.50 -3.43 21.38
N SER A 20 2.61 -4.13 22.50
CA SER A 20 3.85 -4.17 23.28
C SER A 20 5.00 -4.77 22.47
N ASN A 21 4.74 -5.90 21.81
CA ASN A 21 5.72 -6.55 20.95
C ASN A 21 6.03 -5.71 19.69
N MET A 22 5.03 -5.04 19.12
CA MET A 22 5.26 -4.12 18.00
C MET A 22 6.22 -2.99 18.38
N LEU A 23 6.05 -2.39 19.57
CA LEU A 23 6.95 -1.35 20.08
C LEU A 23 8.36 -1.88 20.34
N LYS A 24 8.49 -3.08 20.93
CA LYS A 24 9.81 -3.71 21.14
C LYS A 24 10.55 -3.92 19.83
N LEU A 25 9.87 -4.45 18.81
CA LEU A 25 10.44 -4.65 17.48
C LEU A 25 10.82 -3.31 16.84
N GLY A 26 9.98 -2.28 16.95
CA GLY A 26 10.31 -0.95 16.48
C GLY A 26 11.60 -0.39 17.09
N LYS A 27 11.81 -0.58 18.41
CA LYS A 27 13.05 -0.16 19.10
C LYS A 27 14.30 -0.93 18.64
N ILE A 28 14.12 -2.16 18.14
CA ILE A 28 15.23 -2.97 17.62
C ILE A 28 15.57 -2.60 16.17
N PHE A 29 14.55 -2.43 15.32
CA PHE A 29 14.76 -2.29 13.87
C PHE A 29 14.89 -0.84 13.40
N LEU A 30 14.35 0.12 14.16
CA LEU A 30 14.37 1.53 13.75
C LEU A 30 15.43 2.30 14.52
N ASN A 31 16.38 2.87 13.79
CA ASN A 31 17.38 3.76 14.38
C ASN A 31 16.69 5.00 14.97
N ASN A 32 17.13 5.43 16.15
CA ASN A 32 16.62 6.61 16.83
C ASN A 32 15.11 6.59 17.11
N PHE A 33 14.53 5.40 17.35
CA PHE A 33 13.13 5.24 17.69
C PHE A 33 12.75 6.12 18.89
N LYS A 34 11.73 6.98 18.70
CA LYS A 34 11.18 7.83 19.77
C LYS A 34 9.67 7.58 19.86
N GLU A 35 9.19 7.36 21.08
CA GLU A 35 7.76 7.34 21.34
C GLU A 35 7.21 8.76 21.32
N THR A 36 6.17 9.01 20.54
CA THR A 36 5.51 10.32 20.42
C THR A 36 4.03 10.16 20.74
N LYS A 37 3.44 11.14 21.41
CA LYS A 37 2.01 11.16 21.68
C LYS A 37 1.25 11.53 20.40
N ILE A 38 0.23 10.74 20.07
CA ILE A 38 -0.58 10.93 18.85
C ILE A 38 -1.40 12.23 18.91
N GLU A 39 -1.75 12.69 20.11
CA GLU A 39 -2.51 13.93 20.32
C GLU A 39 -1.78 15.18 19.83
N GLN A 40 -0.46 15.08 19.68
CA GLN A 40 0.40 16.16 19.17
C GLN A 40 0.53 16.17 17.65
N LYS A 41 -0.08 15.20 16.96
CA LYS A 41 0.02 15.04 15.51
C LYS A 41 -1.23 15.53 14.79
N ASN A 42 -1.04 16.05 13.58
CA ASN A 42 -2.15 16.28 12.66
C ASN A 42 -2.62 14.94 12.07
N ILE A 43 -3.87 14.61 12.29
CA ILE A 43 -4.48 13.40 11.72
C ILE A 43 -5.22 13.77 10.46
N LEU A 44 -4.82 13.18 9.33
CA LEU A 44 -5.33 13.52 8.02
C LEU A 44 -6.07 12.33 7.40
N ILE A 45 -7.23 12.61 6.82
CA ILE A 45 -8.01 11.64 6.04
C ILE A 45 -7.94 12.04 4.57
N PRO A 46 -7.40 11.20 3.68
CA PRO A 46 -7.35 11.45 2.25
C PRO A 46 -8.72 11.21 1.61
N ILE A 47 -9.45 12.29 1.25
CA ILE A 47 -10.81 12.17 0.72
C ILE A 47 -10.83 11.50 -0.65
N ASP A 48 -9.86 11.76 -1.49
CA ASP A 48 -9.68 11.17 -2.83
C ASP A 48 -9.41 9.65 -2.80
N ILE A 49 -8.90 9.16 -1.67
CA ILE A 49 -8.66 7.73 -1.49
C ILE A 49 -9.90 7.01 -0.97
N ILE A 50 -10.62 7.62 -0.03
CA ILE A 50 -11.72 6.97 0.67
C ILE A 50 -13.09 7.15 0.01
N ASP A 51 -13.19 7.93 -1.07
CA ASP A 51 -14.50 8.21 -1.69
C ASP A 51 -15.18 6.97 -2.27
N ASP A 52 -14.41 6.01 -2.77
CA ASP A 52 -14.92 4.75 -3.37
C ASP A 52 -15.04 3.60 -2.37
N LEU A 53 -14.88 3.87 -1.07
CA LEU A 53 -15.10 2.83 -0.06
C LEU A 53 -16.54 2.35 -0.07
N ASP A 54 -16.71 1.05 0.21
CA ASP A 54 -18.02 0.53 0.60
C ASP A 54 -18.63 1.40 1.69
N HIS A 55 -19.93 1.71 1.56
CA HIS A 55 -20.63 2.63 2.45
C HIS A 55 -20.51 2.23 3.92
N ASN A 56 -20.58 0.95 4.21
CA ASN A 56 -20.50 0.44 5.58
C ASN A 56 -19.10 0.63 6.17
N ILE A 57 -18.07 0.31 5.38
CA ILE A 57 -16.66 0.52 5.77
C ILE A 57 -16.38 2.02 5.95
N LYS A 58 -16.85 2.85 5.04
CA LYS A 58 -16.69 4.33 5.10
C LYS A 58 -17.31 4.90 6.38
N SER A 59 -18.54 4.49 6.69
CA SER A 59 -19.24 4.92 7.89
C SER A 59 -18.52 4.47 9.18
N GLN A 60 -18.15 3.20 9.28
CA GLN A 60 -17.40 2.68 10.43
C GLN A 60 -16.05 3.39 10.61
N PHE A 61 -15.36 3.66 9.50
CA PHE A 61 -14.09 4.36 9.51
C PHE A 61 -14.22 5.79 10.04
N TYR A 62 -15.19 6.56 9.54
CA TYR A 62 -15.42 7.92 10.01
C TYR A 62 -15.81 7.95 11.48
N ASN A 63 -16.78 7.14 11.91
CA ASN A 63 -17.21 7.05 13.30
C ASN A 63 -16.02 6.73 14.24
N TYR A 64 -15.15 5.82 13.82
CA TYR A 64 -13.95 5.51 14.58
C TYR A 64 -12.99 6.69 14.66
N CYS A 65 -12.72 7.36 13.55
CA CYS A 65 -11.81 8.50 13.51
C CYS A 65 -12.30 9.67 14.35
N GLU A 66 -13.57 10.02 14.25
CA GLU A 66 -14.21 11.10 15.02
C GLU A 66 -14.21 10.80 16.53
N TYR A 67 -14.49 9.56 16.90
CA TYR A 67 -14.42 9.14 18.30
C TYR A 67 -13.00 9.20 18.87
N LYS A 68 -11.99 8.81 18.04
CA LYS A 68 -10.63 8.59 18.52
C LYS A 68 -9.75 9.82 18.47
N PHE A 69 -9.95 10.72 17.53
CA PHE A 69 -9.04 11.82 17.24
C PHE A 69 -9.73 13.18 17.32
N LYS A 70 -9.14 14.11 18.09
CA LYS A 70 -9.68 15.46 18.26
C LYS A 70 -9.32 16.41 17.09
N ASN A 71 -8.14 16.20 16.49
CA ASN A 71 -7.59 17.08 15.45
C ASN A 71 -7.60 16.35 14.10
N LEU A 72 -8.81 16.06 13.61
CA LEU A 72 -9.01 15.37 12.35
C LEU A 72 -9.22 16.37 11.22
N LYS A 73 -8.45 16.25 10.14
CA LYS A 73 -8.60 17.08 8.95
C LYS A 73 -8.77 16.22 7.71
N LYS A 74 -9.59 16.68 6.79
CA LYS A 74 -9.73 16.09 5.46
C LYS A 74 -8.74 16.76 4.51
N VAL A 75 -8.11 15.97 3.64
CA VAL A 75 -7.09 16.44 2.70
C VAL A 75 -7.27 15.77 1.35
N GLN A 76 -7.04 16.53 0.27
CA GLN A 76 -6.82 15.97 -1.06
C GLN A 76 -5.36 15.50 -1.10
N LEU A 77 -5.13 14.22 -1.33
CA LEU A 77 -3.79 13.65 -1.29
C LEU A 77 -2.99 13.98 -2.54
N SER A 78 -3.62 13.80 -3.70
CA SER A 78 -2.98 13.95 -5.00
C SER A 78 -3.94 14.43 -6.09
N SER A 79 -3.40 14.99 -7.15
CA SER A 79 -4.11 15.28 -8.39
C SER A 79 -4.33 14.02 -9.25
N TYR A 80 -3.52 12.98 -9.03
CA TYR A 80 -3.60 11.71 -9.74
C TYR A 80 -4.73 10.82 -9.22
N LYS A 81 -5.37 10.10 -10.13
CA LYS A 81 -6.36 9.07 -9.75
C LYS A 81 -5.66 7.88 -9.10
N LYS A 82 -6.34 7.23 -8.18
CA LYS A 82 -5.85 6.00 -7.50
C LYS A 82 -5.41 4.91 -8.49
N SER A 83 -6.17 4.75 -9.58
CA SER A 83 -5.83 3.78 -10.63
C SER A 83 -4.52 4.12 -11.34
N GLU A 84 -4.22 5.40 -11.58
CA GLU A 84 -2.96 5.84 -12.18
C GLU A 84 -1.79 5.59 -11.25
N LEU A 85 -1.96 5.82 -9.95
CA LEU A 85 -0.96 5.50 -8.93
C LEU A 85 -0.73 3.98 -8.84
N ALA A 86 -1.79 3.17 -8.88
CA ALA A 86 -1.67 1.71 -8.89
C ALA A 86 -0.96 1.20 -10.16
N ASP A 87 -1.23 1.80 -11.31
CA ASP A 87 -0.53 1.47 -12.55
C ASP A 87 0.94 1.88 -12.51
N CYS A 88 1.24 3.06 -12.00
CA CYS A 88 2.60 3.53 -11.75
C CYS A 88 3.38 2.51 -10.88
N PHE A 89 2.80 2.09 -9.76
CA PHE A 89 3.40 1.07 -8.89
C PHE A 89 3.67 -0.23 -9.66
N ARG A 90 2.68 -0.74 -10.40
CA ARG A 90 2.80 -2.01 -11.16
C ARG A 90 3.85 -1.93 -12.26
N ILE A 91 3.96 -0.80 -12.94
CA ILE A 91 4.96 -0.60 -14.00
C ILE A 91 6.37 -0.59 -13.40
N ILE A 92 6.60 0.17 -12.33
CA ILE A 92 7.91 0.23 -11.68
C ILE A 92 8.29 -1.16 -11.16
N GLN A 93 7.42 -1.79 -10.36
CA GLN A 93 7.68 -3.12 -9.81
C GLN A 93 7.88 -4.17 -10.90
N GLY A 94 7.03 -4.15 -11.93
CA GLY A 94 7.11 -5.13 -13.02
C GLY A 94 8.39 -5.00 -13.83
N TYR A 95 8.88 -3.79 -14.09
CA TYR A 95 10.15 -3.60 -14.80
C TYR A 95 11.34 -4.09 -13.97
N GLU A 96 11.36 -3.81 -12.69
CA GLU A 96 12.42 -4.28 -11.79
C GLU A 96 12.39 -5.80 -11.62
N ILE A 97 11.20 -6.42 -11.52
CA ILE A 97 11.02 -7.88 -11.59
C ILE A 97 11.57 -8.45 -12.91
N LYS A 98 11.33 -7.77 -14.05
CA LYS A 98 11.86 -8.18 -15.35
C LYS A 98 13.37 -8.25 -15.33
N LEU A 99 14.04 -7.32 -14.68
CA LEU A 99 15.50 -7.29 -14.58
C LEU A 99 16.05 -8.31 -13.57
N ASN A 100 15.42 -8.41 -12.41
CA ASN A 100 15.96 -9.19 -11.30
C ASN A 100 15.51 -10.66 -11.30
N ILE A 101 14.26 -10.94 -11.62
CA ILE A 101 13.65 -12.26 -11.44
C ILE A 101 13.61 -13.07 -12.73
N LEU A 102 13.26 -12.44 -13.88
CA LEU A 102 13.09 -13.20 -15.11
C LEU A 102 14.38 -13.91 -15.61
N PRO A 103 15.59 -13.34 -15.47
CA PRO A 103 16.83 -14.06 -15.81
C PRO A 103 17.02 -15.32 -14.96
N TRP A 104 16.70 -15.26 -13.66
CA TRP A 104 16.75 -16.39 -12.75
C TRP A 104 15.73 -17.47 -13.15
N ILE A 105 14.47 -17.08 -13.45
CA ILE A 105 13.46 -18.02 -13.93
C ILE A 105 13.90 -18.71 -15.22
N LYS A 106 14.45 -17.95 -16.18
CA LYS A 106 14.95 -18.49 -17.43
C LYS A 106 16.08 -19.51 -17.22
N LYS A 107 16.97 -19.23 -16.26
CA LYS A 107 18.14 -20.10 -15.98
C LYS A 107 17.75 -21.39 -15.27
N TYR A 108 16.84 -21.32 -14.29
CA TYR A 108 16.57 -22.45 -13.40
C TYR A 108 15.23 -23.16 -13.65
N ASN A 109 14.38 -22.58 -14.50
CA ASN A 109 13.04 -23.09 -14.85
C ASN A 109 12.26 -23.62 -13.62
N PRO A 110 12.08 -22.81 -12.55
CA PRO A 110 11.43 -23.26 -11.33
C PRO A 110 9.96 -23.53 -11.56
N LYS A 111 9.38 -24.45 -10.78
CA LYS A 111 7.93 -24.67 -10.76
C LYS A 111 7.24 -23.47 -10.08
N ILE A 112 6.47 -22.71 -10.83
CA ILE A 112 5.78 -21.49 -10.39
C ILE A 112 4.29 -21.67 -10.60
N SER A 113 3.46 -21.15 -9.67
CA SER A 113 1.99 -21.16 -9.82
C SER A 113 1.55 -20.37 -11.06
N THR A 114 0.42 -20.75 -11.65
CA THR A 114 -0.13 -20.09 -12.84
C THR A 114 -0.37 -18.59 -12.58
N GLU A 115 -0.86 -18.25 -11.40
CA GLU A 115 -1.12 -16.86 -10.99
C GLU A 115 0.16 -16.01 -10.96
N ILE A 116 1.23 -16.49 -10.36
CA ILE A 116 2.52 -15.77 -10.33
C ILE A 116 3.13 -15.70 -11.73
N ASN A 117 3.01 -16.76 -12.51
CA ASN A 117 3.54 -16.79 -13.88
C ASN A 117 2.82 -15.79 -14.79
N SER A 118 1.51 -15.56 -14.62
CA SER A 118 0.79 -14.52 -15.36
C SER A 118 1.35 -13.12 -15.09
N ARG A 119 1.66 -12.80 -13.83
CA ARG A 119 2.31 -11.53 -13.45
C ARG A 119 3.70 -11.36 -14.10
N PHE A 120 4.49 -12.41 -14.14
CA PHE A 120 5.79 -12.40 -14.83
C PHE A 120 5.67 -12.23 -16.35
N LYS A 121 4.61 -12.80 -16.96
CA LYS A 121 4.30 -12.55 -18.38
C LYS A 121 3.99 -11.09 -18.63
N MET A 122 3.19 -10.45 -17.77
CA MET A 122 2.89 -9.01 -17.87
C MET A 122 4.17 -8.17 -17.74
N ALA A 123 5.05 -8.50 -16.79
CA ALA A 123 6.31 -7.80 -16.57
C ALA A 123 7.21 -7.79 -17.82
N LYS A 124 7.20 -8.85 -18.66
CA LYS A 124 7.98 -8.92 -19.91
C LYS A 124 7.66 -7.78 -20.88
N ASN A 125 6.41 -7.33 -20.91
CA ASN A 125 5.94 -6.34 -21.87
C ASN A 125 6.24 -4.89 -21.45
N ILE A 126 6.70 -4.68 -20.22
CA ILE A 126 7.01 -3.33 -19.75
C ILE A 126 8.32 -2.87 -20.40
N THR A 127 8.24 -1.71 -21.07
CA THR A 127 9.39 -1.09 -21.73
C THR A 127 10.14 -0.15 -20.79
N LYS A 128 11.37 0.21 -21.15
CA LYS A 128 12.15 1.19 -20.39
C LYS A 128 11.49 2.59 -20.41
N ASN A 129 10.83 2.96 -21.49
CA ASN A 129 10.12 4.24 -21.55
C ASN A 129 8.95 4.26 -20.56
N MET A 130 8.10 3.22 -20.53
CA MET A 130 7.02 3.10 -19.54
C MET A 130 7.57 3.20 -18.10
N TYR A 131 8.69 2.55 -17.82
CA TYR A 131 9.33 2.61 -16.51
C TYR A 131 9.81 4.04 -16.17
N ASN A 132 10.44 4.73 -17.10
CA ASN A 132 10.91 6.10 -16.91
C ASN A 132 9.73 7.07 -16.68
N ASP A 133 8.66 6.94 -17.45
CA ASP A 133 7.43 7.73 -17.29
C ASP A 133 6.79 7.49 -15.91
N ALA A 134 6.73 6.24 -15.47
CA ALA A 134 6.24 5.88 -14.15
C ALA A 134 7.13 6.43 -13.02
N LEU A 135 8.46 6.47 -13.19
CA LEU A 135 9.36 7.09 -12.22
C LEU A 135 9.16 8.61 -12.14
N ASN A 136 8.87 9.28 -13.25
CA ASN A 136 8.55 10.70 -13.27
C ASN A 136 7.23 10.96 -12.54
N LEU A 137 6.18 10.21 -12.84
CA LEU A 137 4.90 10.30 -12.13
C LEU A 137 5.09 10.07 -10.61
N ARG A 138 5.88 9.07 -10.22
CA ARG A 138 6.20 8.83 -8.80
C ARG A 138 6.86 10.04 -8.14
N LYS A 139 7.79 10.72 -8.81
CA LYS A 139 8.44 11.93 -8.29
C LYS A 139 7.45 13.07 -8.10
N GLU A 140 6.57 13.29 -9.07
CA GLU A 140 5.53 14.30 -8.99
C GLU A 140 4.56 13.99 -7.84
N PHE A 141 4.11 12.75 -7.71
CA PHE A 141 3.28 12.31 -6.60
C PHE A 141 3.94 12.55 -5.24
N ILE A 142 5.22 12.24 -5.08
CA ILE A 142 5.97 12.51 -3.83
C ILE A 142 6.02 14.01 -3.56
N SER A 143 6.24 14.83 -4.58
CA SER A 143 6.25 16.29 -4.44
C SER A 143 4.89 16.84 -4.00
N GLU A 144 3.78 16.34 -4.56
CA GLU A 144 2.44 16.69 -4.12
C GLU A 144 2.19 16.28 -2.66
N LEU A 145 2.62 15.07 -2.27
CA LEU A 145 2.51 14.63 -0.89
C LEU A 145 3.29 15.54 0.08
N ASP A 146 4.49 15.96 -0.29
CA ASP A 146 5.30 16.85 0.55
C ASP A 146 4.67 18.23 0.72
N GLN A 147 3.91 18.69 -0.28
CA GLN A 147 3.15 19.95 -0.22
C GLN A 147 1.86 19.82 0.58
N ASN A 148 1.13 18.71 0.40
CA ASN A 148 -0.20 18.52 0.98
C ASN A 148 -0.17 17.96 2.41
N LEU A 149 0.92 17.29 2.80
CA LEU A 149 1.06 16.70 4.12
C LEU A 149 1.98 17.53 5.01
N PRO A 150 1.46 18.29 5.98
CA PRO A 150 2.28 19.01 6.93
C PRO A 150 3.28 18.10 7.66
N VAL A 151 4.43 18.64 8.01
CA VAL A 151 5.42 17.93 8.82
C VAL A 151 4.76 17.41 10.09
N GLU A 152 5.12 16.18 10.50
CA GLU A 152 4.55 15.52 11.68
C GLU A 152 3.07 15.17 11.59
N SER A 153 2.51 15.02 10.39
CA SER A 153 1.16 14.51 10.21
C SER A 153 1.12 12.97 10.09
N ILE A 154 -0.05 12.42 10.36
CA ILE A 154 -0.35 10.99 10.19
C ILE A 154 -1.52 10.89 9.23
N LEU A 155 -1.30 10.20 8.11
CA LEU A 155 -2.36 9.87 7.17
C LEU A 155 -3.05 8.58 7.60
N ILE A 156 -4.38 8.60 7.71
CA ILE A 156 -5.18 7.44 8.13
C ILE A 156 -6.24 7.14 7.07
N PHE A 157 -6.28 5.90 6.63
CA PHE A 157 -7.31 5.37 5.74
C PHE A 157 -7.41 3.85 5.88
N PRO A 158 -8.54 3.21 5.47
CA PRO A 158 -8.65 1.77 5.47
C PRO A 158 -7.64 1.11 4.54
N THR A 159 -7.07 -0.02 4.96
CA THR A 159 -6.09 -0.77 4.14
C THR A 159 -6.73 -1.36 2.88
N THR A 160 -8.01 -1.74 2.96
CA THR A 160 -8.78 -2.34 1.86
C THR A 160 -10.13 -1.65 1.72
N PRO A 161 -10.67 -1.52 0.49
CA PRO A 161 -11.95 -0.87 0.25
C PRO A 161 -13.18 -1.72 0.60
N TYR A 162 -13.00 -3.01 0.91
CA TYR A 162 -14.05 -3.98 1.23
C TYR A 162 -13.55 -5.06 2.19
N SER A 163 -14.48 -5.87 2.68
CA SER A 163 -14.19 -7.04 3.53
C SER A 163 -13.46 -8.13 2.74
N ALA A 164 -12.89 -9.12 3.44
CA ALA A 164 -12.20 -10.24 2.81
C ALA A 164 -13.11 -10.96 1.79
N PRO A 165 -12.60 -11.33 0.61
CA PRO A 165 -13.39 -12.05 -0.39
C PRO A 165 -13.81 -13.43 0.10
N ILE A 166 -14.96 -13.90 -0.38
CA ILE A 166 -15.47 -15.24 -0.07
C ILE A 166 -14.61 -16.28 -0.80
N LYS A 167 -14.36 -17.41 -0.15
CA LYS A 167 -13.64 -18.53 -0.77
C LYS A 167 -14.46 -19.09 -1.96
N GLY A 168 -13.76 -19.36 -3.06
CA GLY A 168 -14.37 -19.93 -4.27
C GLY A 168 -14.90 -18.90 -5.26
N GLN A 169 -14.61 -17.62 -5.08
CA GLN A 169 -14.85 -16.62 -6.12
C GLN A 169 -14.02 -16.89 -7.38
N SER A 170 -14.52 -16.43 -8.52
CA SER A 170 -13.82 -16.55 -9.81
C SER A 170 -12.48 -15.80 -9.81
N ASP A 171 -11.54 -16.23 -10.67
CA ASP A 171 -10.27 -15.52 -10.84
C ASP A 171 -10.46 -14.10 -11.36
N ASP A 172 -11.49 -13.85 -12.16
CA ASP A 172 -11.83 -12.52 -12.68
C ASP A 172 -12.29 -11.59 -11.56
N ASP A 173 -13.22 -12.05 -10.70
CA ASP A 173 -13.66 -11.28 -9.53
C ASP A 173 -12.50 -10.96 -8.60
N LEU A 174 -11.65 -11.94 -8.31
CA LEU A 174 -10.46 -11.75 -7.48
C LEU A 174 -9.45 -10.79 -8.12
N SER A 175 -9.37 -10.77 -9.45
CA SER A 175 -8.48 -9.84 -10.17
C SER A 175 -8.94 -8.39 -10.02
N GLU A 176 -10.23 -8.12 -10.17
CA GLU A 176 -10.79 -6.77 -9.96
C GLU A 176 -10.66 -6.32 -8.50
N LEU A 177 -10.94 -7.23 -7.55
CA LEU A 177 -10.74 -6.95 -6.13
C LEU A 177 -9.27 -6.58 -5.83
N ARG A 178 -8.30 -7.30 -6.39
CA ARG A 178 -6.87 -7.02 -6.23
C ARG A 178 -6.46 -5.67 -6.81
N LYS A 179 -7.03 -5.27 -7.95
CA LYS A 179 -6.78 -3.94 -8.52
C LYS A 179 -7.20 -2.84 -7.55
N LYS A 180 -8.42 -2.95 -7.01
CA LYS A 180 -8.93 -1.98 -6.02
C LYS A 180 -8.10 -1.95 -4.74
N VAL A 181 -7.68 -3.11 -4.22
CA VAL A 181 -6.77 -3.16 -3.06
C VAL A 181 -5.44 -2.46 -3.37
N MET A 182 -4.91 -2.65 -4.58
CA MET A 182 -3.67 -1.99 -4.99
C MET A 182 -3.80 -0.46 -4.97
N GLU A 183 -4.94 0.09 -5.33
CA GLU A 183 -5.20 1.54 -5.31
C GLU A 183 -5.06 2.15 -3.90
N PHE A 184 -5.25 1.36 -2.85
CA PHE A 184 -5.06 1.77 -1.45
C PHE A 184 -3.63 1.48 -0.97
N THR A 185 -3.11 0.31 -1.28
CA THR A 185 -1.84 -0.16 -0.72
C THR A 185 -0.60 0.40 -1.43
N CYS A 186 -0.72 0.84 -2.70
CA CYS A 186 0.41 1.39 -3.45
C CYS A 186 0.93 2.73 -2.89
N ILE A 187 0.10 3.49 -2.20
CA ILE A 187 0.42 4.84 -1.70
C ILE A 187 1.67 4.82 -0.81
N GLY A 188 1.72 3.89 0.15
CA GLY A 188 2.88 3.75 1.03
C GLY A 188 4.16 3.39 0.27
N GLY A 189 4.08 2.43 -0.66
CA GLY A 189 5.21 2.03 -1.51
C GLY A 189 5.71 3.15 -2.42
N LEU A 190 4.80 3.83 -3.12
CA LEU A 190 5.15 4.95 -4.00
C LEU A 190 5.78 6.11 -3.24
N SER A 191 5.25 6.43 -2.06
CA SER A 191 5.73 7.55 -1.24
C SER A 191 7.03 7.25 -0.48
N SER A 192 7.44 6.00 -0.40
CA SER A 192 8.57 5.54 0.45
C SER A 192 8.40 5.92 1.92
N ARG A 193 7.18 6.13 2.39
CA ARG A 193 6.88 6.49 3.78
C ARG A 193 6.59 5.26 4.63
N PRO A 194 6.98 5.25 5.91
CA PRO A 194 6.66 4.15 6.80
C PRO A 194 5.15 4.03 6.96
N GLN A 195 4.64 2.80 6.97
CA GLN A 195 3.23 2.52 7.17
C GLN A 195 3.01 1.36 8.14
N ILE A 196 1.88 1.39 8.81
CA ILE A 196 1.44 0.33 9.71
C ILE A 196 -0.03 0.01 9.43
N SER A 197 -0.36 -1.28 9.33
CA SER A 197 -1.74 -1.75 9.27
C SER A 197 -2.16 -2.27 10.64
N ILE A 198 -3.28 -1.74 11.16
CA ILE A 198 -3.81 -2.08 12.47
C ILE A 198 -5.20 -2.68 12.28
N PRO A 199 -5.43 -3.97 12.65
CA PRO A 199 -6.75 -4.58 12.56
C PRO A 199 -7.70 -3.91 13.55
N LYS A 200 -8.73 -3.23 13.06
CA LYS A 200 -9.63 -2.42 13.89
C LYS A 200 -11.11 -2.71 13.67
N PHE A 201 -11.50 -2.92 12.44
CA PHE A 201 -12.90 -3.14 12.10
C PHE A 201 -13.17 -4.64 12.02
N LYS A 202 -14.19 -5.08 12.79
CA LYS A 202 -14.75 -6.41 12.64
C LYS A 202 -15.86 -6.27 11.59
N GLY A 203 -15.65 -6.80 10.40
CA GLY A 203 -16.75 -7.07 9.49
C GLY A 203 -17.74 -8.01 10.17
N ASN A 204 -19.03 -7.84 9.93
CA ASN A 204 -20.06 -8.57 10.67
C ASN A 204 -19.99 -10.10 10.52
N GLU A 205 -19.19 -10.66 9.62
CA GLU A 205 -19.11 -12.12 9.45
C GLU A 205 -17.76 -12.68 8.97
N LEU A 206 -16.84 -11.86 8.48
CA LEU A 206 -15.57 -12.37 7.96
C LEU A 206 -14.40 -11.56 8.51
N ARG A 207 -13.67 -12.17 9.41
CA ARG A 207 -12.38 -11.63 9.84
C ARG A 207 -11.38 -11.69 8.69
N PRO A 208 -10.57 -10.65 8.45
CA PRO A 208 -9.37 -10.83 7.64
C PRO A 208 -8.40 -11.78 8.32
#